data_8787456a4a5a03e5f9ed62b104abf2af
#
_entry.id   8787456a4a5a03e5f9ed62b104abf2af
#
_cell.length_a   1.000
_cell.length_b   1.000
_cell.length_c   1.000
_cell.angle_alpha   90.00
_cell.angle_beta   90.00
_cell.angle_gamma   90.00
#
_symmetry.space_group_name_H-M   'P 1'
#
loop_
_entity.id
_entity.type
_entity.pdbx_description
1 polymer ?
#
loop_
_entity_poly.entity_id
_entity_poly.type
_entity_poly.pdbx_seq_one_letter_code
_entity_poly.pdbx_strand_id
1 'polypeptide(L)'
;MAQSVVVLEKDPGVARSLAGGLHPHFSVHLTGSREELHESVLRDRPEAVVLNIEYWRLTDVESLHHDFPKLPIVCTHRIPDEEMWMAALEAGAADVCPSDDVGNVLTSVLRSTAMSRTAAA
;
A
#
# COMPACT_ATOMS: atom_id res chain seq x y z
N MET A 1 -15.48 -1.33 -14.31
CA MET A 1 -14.76 -0.20 -13.74
C MET A 1 -13.36 -0.63 -13.31
N ALA A 2 -12.38 0.21 -13.61
CA ALA A 2 -11.00 -0.12 -13.26
C ALA A 2 -10.78 -0.01 -11.76
N GLN A 3 -10.25 -1.06 -11.16
CA GLN A 3 -9.82 -1.03 -9.78
C GLN A 3 -8.45 -0.35 -9.73
N SER A 4 -8.23 0.50 -8.75
CA SER A 4 -6.99 1.26 -8.66
C SER A 4 -6.24 0.98 -7.36
N VAL A 5 -4.93 1.20 -7.41
CA VAL A 5 -4.03 1.11 -6.26
C VAL A 5 -3.17 2.36 -6.28
N VAL A 6 -3.01 2.99 -5.14
CA VAL A 6 -2.14 4.15 -4.99
C VAL A 6 -0.83 3.69 -4.35
N VAL A 7 0.28 4.09 -4.94
CA VAL A 7 1.62 3.71 -4.48
C VAL A 7 2.39 4.94 -4.03
N LEU A 8 2.93 4.89 -2.84
CA LEU A 8 3.83 5.91 -2.32
C LEU A 8 5.22 5.29 -2.16
N GLU A 9 6.07 5.53 -3.15
CA GLU A 9 7.43 5.02 -3.23
C GLU A 9 8.35 6.09 -3.78
N LYS A 10 9.41 6.39 -3.04
CA LYS A 10 10.32 7.48 -3.38
C LYS A 10 11.37 7.07 -4.41
N ASP A 11 11.77 5.80 -4.44
CA ASP A 11 12.75 5.29 -5.40
C ASP A 11 12.08 5.08 -6.76
N PRO A 12 12.50 5.79 -7.82
CA PRO A 12 11.85 5.67 -9.12
C PRO A 12 11.92 4.27 -9.73
N GLY A 13 13.01 3.55 -9.48
CA GLY A 13 13.17 2.19 -9.98
C GLY A 13 12.21 1.22 -9.31
N VAL A 14 12.09 1.31 -8.01
CA VAL A 14 11.15 0.47 -7.25
C VAL A 14 9.71 0.83 -7.61
N ALA A 15 9.40 2.11 -7.71
CA ALA A 15 8.06 2.57 -8.10
C ALA A 15 7.68 2.03 -9.48
N ARG A 16 8.60 2.04 -10.43
CA ARG A 16 8.36 1.52 -11.78
C ARG A 16 8.14 0.01 -11.76
N SER A 17 8.93 -0.71 -10.97
CA SER A 17 8.77 -2.17 -10.84
C SER A 17 7.42 -2.53 -10.23
N LEU A 18 7.02 -1.82 -9.19
CA LEU A 18 5.72 -2.03 -8.56
C LEU A 18 4.58 -1.72 -9.53
N ALA A 19 4.67 -0.60 -10.24
CA ALA A 19 3.67 -0.22 -11.22
C ALA A 19 3.53 -1.29 -12.30
N GLY A 20 4.64 -1.81 -12.81
CA GLY A 20 4.65 -2.85 -13.83
C GLY A 20 4.03 -4.15 -13.34
N GLY A 21 4.32 -4.55 -12.11
CA GLY A 21 3.79 -5.79 -11.55
C GLY A 21 2.31 -5.71 -11.15
N LEU A 22 1.85 -4.53 -10.75
CA LEU A 22 0.45 -4.33 -10.36
C LEU A 22 -0.46 -3.98 -11.54
N HIS A 23 0.09 -3.41 -12.60
CA HIS A 23 -0.66 -2.91 -13.76
C HIS A 23 -1.61 -3.92 -14.39
N PRO A 24 -1.23 -5.21 -14.55
CA PRO A 24 -2.17 -6.17 -15.15
C PRO A 24 -3.47 -6.35 -14.37
N HIS A 25 -3.46 -6.02 -13.09
CA HIS A 25 -4.61 -6.22 -12.19
C HIS A 25 -5.28 -4.93 -11.78
N PHE A 26 -4.51 -3.83 -11.76
CA PHE A 26 -4.98 -2.55 -11.22
C PHE A 26 -4.51 -1.39 -12.08
N SER A 27 -5.26 -0.30 -12.02
CA SER A 27 -4.79 1.00 -12.48
C SER A 27 -3.90 1.56 -11.36
N VAL A 28 -2.65 1.87 -11.64
CA VAL A 28 -1.67 2.28 -10.63
C VAL A 28 -1.43 3.78 -10.67
N HIS A 29 -1.58 4.43 -9.52
CA HIS A 29 -1.32 5.85 -9.35
C HIS A 29 -0.11 6.02 -8.46
N LEU A 30 0.99 6.52 -9.03
CA LEU A 30 2.22 6.77 -8.28
C LEU A 30 2.14 8.16 -7.65
N THR A 31 2.47 8.25 -6.38
CA THR A 31 2.48 9.50 -5.64
C THR A 31 3.84 9.72 -5.00
N GLY A 32 4.20 10.99 -4.78
CA GLY A 32 5.51 11.37 -4.26
C GLY A 32 5.49 11.98 -2.87
N SER A 33 4.31 12.21 -2.29
CA SER A 33 4.19 12.82 -0.97
C SER A 33 2.95 12.31 -0.26
N ARG A 34 2.88 12.53 1.05
CA ARG A 34 1.71 12.19 1.85
C ARG A 34 0.47 12.95 1.39
N GLU A 35 0.66 14.21 1.04
CA GLU A 35 -0.43 15.06 0.57
C GLU A 35 -1.00 14.55 -0.73
N GLU A 36 -0.14 14.19 -1.67
CA GLU A 36 -0.56 13.56 -2.94
C GLU A 36 -1.27 12.24 -2.71
N LEU A 37 -0.74 11.42 -1.81
CA LEU A 37 -1.37 10.16 -1.45
C LEU A 37 -2.78 10.38 -0.93
N HIS A 38 -2.93 11.28 0.02
CA HIS A 38 -4.22 11.57 0.64
C HIS A 38 -5.24 12.08 -0.39
N GLU A 39 -4.80 13.01 -1.23
CA GLU A 39 -5.65 13.53 -2.31
C GLU A 39 -6.05 12.43 -3.29
N SER A 40 -5.11 11.56 -3.64
CA SER A 40 -5.37 10.46 -4.56
C SER A 40 -6.38 9.47 -3.97
N VAL A 41 -6.26 9.17 -2.69
CA VAL A 41 -7.21 8.28 -2.01
C VAL A 41 -8.61 8.88 -2.01
N LEU A 42 -8.73 10.16 -1.72
CA LEU A 42 -10.03 10.84 -1.72
C LEU A 42 -10.65 10.90 -3.12
N ARG A 43 -9.85 11.20 -4.12
CA ARG A 43 -10.32 11.36 -5.50
C ARG A 43 -10.65 10.04 -6.17
N ASP A 44 -9.73 9.09 -6.09
CA ASP A 44 -9.78 7.86 -6.87
C ASP A 44 -10.41 6.68 -6.14
N ARG A 45 -10.54 6.77 -4.83
CA ARG A 45 -11.07 5.71 -3.96
C ARG A 45 -10.47 4.34 -4.31
N PRO A 46 -9.14 4.20 -4.13
CA PRO A 46 -8.45 2.98 -4.54
C PRO A 46 -8.86 1.77 -3.70
N GLU A 47 -8.60 0.59 -4.25
CA GLU A 47 -8.83 -0.67 -3.54
C GLU A 47 -7.80 -0.92 -2.45
N ALA A 48 -6.60 -0.35 -2.60
CA ALA A 48 -5.51 -0.51 -1.63
C ALA A 48 -4.46 0.58 -1.82
N VAL A 49 -3.62 0.73 -0.82
CA VAL A 49 -2.45 1.61 -0.86
C VAL A 49 -1.21 0.76 -0.62
N VAL A 50 -0.15 1.01 -1.39
CA VAL A 50 1.18 0.43 -1.16
C VAL A 50 2.08 1.57 -0.70
N LEU A 51 2.63 1.45 0.49
CA LEU A 51 3.37 2.52 1.15
C LEU A 51 4.74 2.02 1.61
N ASN A 52 5.82 2.64 1.10
CA ASN A 52 7.17 2.32 1.55
C ASN A 52 7.45 3.02 2.89
N ILE A 53 7.63 2.23 3.95
CA ILE A 53 7.85 2.75 5.31
C ILE A 53 9.30 3.07 5.63
N GLU A 54 10.23 2.91 4.68
CA GLU A 54 11.60 3.39 4.86
C GLU A 54 11.68 4.92 4.86
N TYR A 55 10.82 5.58 4.09
CA TYR A 55 10.83 7.02 3.91
C TYR A 55 9.74 7.72 4.68
N TRP A 56 8.73 6.98 5.12
CA TRP A 56 7.61 7.51 5.88
C TRP A 56 7.46 6.74 7.18
N ARG A 57 6.93 7.40 8.18
CA ARG A 57 6.85 6.83 9.53
C ARG A 57 5.62 5.94 9.69
N LEU A 58 5.68 5.06 10.68
CA LEU A 58 4.52 4.25 11.06
C LEU A 58 3.34 5.13 11.50
N THR A 59 3.61 6.33 12.02
CA THR A 59 2.55 7.29 12.35
C THR A 59 1.76 7.69 11.12
N ASP A 60 2.38 7.67 9.94
CA ASP A 60 1.67 7.95 8.69
C ASP A 60 0.70 6.81 8.35
N VAL A 61 1.10 5.57 8.64
CA VAL A 61 0.21 4.41 8.49
C VAL A 61 -0.98 4.53 9.44
N GLU A 62 -0.71 4.89 10.69
CA GLU A 62 -1.77 5.10 11.69
C GLU A 62 -2.77 6.15 11.26
N SER A 63 -2.27 7.30 10.76
CA SER A 63 -3.12 8.38 10.30
C SER A 63 -3.99 7.96 9.11
N LEU A 64 -3.38 7.28 8.15
CA LEU A 64 -4.10 6.80 6.98
C LEU A 64 -5.16 5.79 7.36
N HIS A 65 -4.83 4.87 8.26
CA HIS A 65 -5.77 3.87 8.75
C HIS A 65 -6.91 4.51 9.53
N HIS A 66 -6.61 5.52 10.31
CA HIS A 66 -7.62 6.27 11.06
C HIS A 66 -8.60 6.98 10.13
N ASP A 67 -8.08 7.62 9.09
CA ASP A 67 -8.90 8.38 8.14
C ASP A 67 -9.68 7.46 7.19
N PHE A 68 -9.11 6.32 6.84
CA PHE A 68 -9.71 5.35 5.91
C PHE A 68 -9.63 3.94 6.49
N PRO A 69 -10.45 3.62 7.50
CA PRO A 69 -10.30 2.37 8.25
C PRO A 69 -10.56 1.10 7.44
N LYS A 70 -11.25 1.20 6.31
CA LYS A 70 -11.53 0.04 5.47
C LYS A 70 -10.55 -0.13 4.32
N LEU A 71 -9.64 0.82 4.16
CA LEU A 71 -8.67 0.80 3.06
C LEU A 71 -7.48 -0.08 3.46
N PRO A 72 -7.21 -1.18 2.72
CA PRO A 72 -6.02 -1.99 2.99
C PRO A 72 -4.74 -1.21 2.70
N ILE A 73 -3.78 -1.29 3.62
CA ILE A 73 -2.48 -0.64 3.50
C ILE A 73 -1.42 -1.73 3.50
N VAL A 74 -0.75 -1.91 2.37
CA VAL A 74 0.37 -2.85 2.27
C VAL A 74 1.65 -2.03 2.36
N CYS A 75 2.44 -2.28 3.39
CA CYS A 75 3.70 -1.58 3.60
C CYS A 75 4.83 -2.32 2.91
N THR A 76 5.82 -1.57 2.42
CA THR A 76 7.03 -2.15 1.86
C THR A 76 8.25 -1.62 2.60
N HIS A 77 9.30 -2.42 2.63
CA HIS A 77 10.60 -2.06 3.20
C HIS A 77 11.65 -2.94 2.54
N ARG A 78 12.85 -2.43 2.37
CA ARG A 78 13.91 -3.18 1.71
C ARG A 78 14.25 -4.48 2.44
N ILE A 79 14.36 -4.40 3.76
CA ILE A 79 14.70 -5.54 4.62
C ILE A 79 13.78 -5.53 5.83
N PRO A 80 12.53 -6.00 5.67
CA PRO A 80 11.59 -6.01 6.79
C PRO A 80 11.98 -7.10 7.78
N ASP A 81 12.06 -6.75 9.07
CA ASP A 81 12.27 -7.71 10.13
C ASP A 81 10.97 -7.95 10.89
N GLU A 82 10.99 -8.91 11.81
CA GLU A 82 9.80 -9.29 12.56
C GLU A 82 9.25 -8.14 13.42
N GLU A 83 10.14 -7.39 14.05
CA GLU A 83 9.76 -6.26 14.90
C GLU A 83 9.04 -5.19 14.08
N MET A 84 9.57 -4.87 12.92
CA MET A 84 8.99 -3.89 12.00
C MET A 84 7.63 -4.38 11.49
N TRP A 85 7.56 -5.66 11.14
CA TRP A 85 6.34 -6.28 10.65
C TRP A 85 5.22 -6.16 11.69
N MET A 86 5.52 -6.51 12.94
CA MET A 86 4.56 -6.42 14.03
C MET A 86 4.14 -4.97 14.29
N ALA A 87 5.09 -4.05 14.29
CA ALA A 87 4.80 -2.63 14.51
C ALA A 87 3.90 -2.06 13.41
N ALA A 88 4.14 -2.44 12.16
CA ALA A 88 3.32 -1.99 11.04
C ALA A 88 1.90 -2.54 11.15
N LEU A 89 1.74 -3.82 11.50
CA LEU A 89 0.42 -4.40 11.70
C LEU A 89 -0.33 -3.70 12.83
N GLU A 90 0.35 -3.38 13.92
CA GLU A 90 -0.26 -2.65 15.03
C GLU A 90 -0.70 -1.25 14.61
N ALA A 91 0.04 -0.63 13.68
CA ALA A 91 -0.31 0.68 13.14
C ALA A 91 -1.53 0.62 12.20
N GLY A 92 -1.94 -0.55 11.77
CA GLY A 92 -3.09 -0.73 10.91
C GLY A 92 -2.78 -1.27 9.52
N ALA A 93 -1.52 -1.63 9.25
CA ALA A 93 -1.16 -2.21 7.95
C ALA A 93 -1.74 -3.62 7.81
N ALA A 94 -2.12 -3.97 6.59
CA ALA A 94 -2.59 -5.32 6.29
C ALA A 94 -1.42 -6.29 6.15
N ASP A 95 -0.27 -5.82 5.67
CA ASP A 95 0.90 -6.65 5.49
C ASP A 95 2.15 -5.79 5.30
N VAL A 96 3.32 -6.43 5.40
CA VAL A 96 4.61 -5.81 5.10
C VAL A 96 5.38 -6.75 4.18
N CYS A 97 5.85 -6.23 3.06
CA CYS A 97 6.56 -7.01 2.05
C CYS A 97 7.91 -6.40 1.73
N PRO A 98 8.90 -7.20 1.30
CA PRO A 98 10.13 -6.63 0.76
C PRO A 98 9.82 -5.77 -0.47
N SER A 99 10.42 -4.59 -0.55
CA SER A 99 10.12 -3.64 -1.62
C SER A 99 10.59 -4.10 -3.00
N ASP A 100 11.53 -5.03 -3.06
CA ASP A 100 12.02 -5.60 -4.31
C ASP A 100 11.29 -6.88 -4.73
N ASP A 101 10.33 -7.34 -3.92
CA ASP A 101 9.56 -8.55 -4.21
C ASP A 101 8.16 -8.16 -4.69
N VAL A 102 8.07 -7.77 -5.95
CA VAL A 102 6.83 -7.30 -6.57
C VAL A 102 5.73 -8.37 -6.53
N GLY A 103 6.11 -9.65 -6.74
CA GLY A 103 5.16 -10.75 -6.69
C GLY A 103 4.50 -10.89 -5.33
N ASN A 104 5.26 -10.73 -4.25
CA ASN A 104 4.74 -10.77 -2.90
C ASN A 104 3.83 -9.58 -2.62
N VAL A 105 4.22 -8.40 -3.08
CA VAL A 105 3.37 -7.20 -2.95
C VAL A 105 2.04 -7.40 -3.66
N LEU A 106 2.08 -7.89 -4.89
CA LEU A 106 0.86 -8.17 -5.66
C LEU A 106 -0.04 -9.17 -4.92
N THR A 107 0.53 -10.26 -4.41
CA THR A 107 -0.23 -11.28 -3.67
C THR A 107 -0.88 -10.66 -2.43
N SER A 108 -0.14 -9.84 -1.69
CA SER A 108 -0.67 -9.17 -0.50
C SER A 108 -1.80 -8.20 -0.84
N VAL A 109 -1.64 -7.42 -1.92
CA VAL A 109 -2.68 -6.50 -2.37
C VAL A 109 -3.94 -7.28 -2.77
N LEU A 110 -3.81 -8.33 -3.56
CA LEU A 110 -4.95 -9.14 -3.99
C LEU A 110 -5.68 -9.77 -2.80
N ARG A 111 -4.92 -10.33 -1.86
CA ARG A 111 -5.50 -10.94 -0.66
C ARG A 111 -6.22 -9.92 0.20
N SER A 112 -5.60 -8.76 0.43
CA SER A 112 -6.15 -7.73 1.28
C SER A 112 -7.41 -7.11 0.68
N THR A 113 -7.45 -6.91 -0.64
CA THR A 113 -8.65 -6.37 -1.31
C THR A 113 -9.78 -7.38 -1.28
N ALA A 114 -9.48 -8.66 -1.45
CA ALA A 114 -10.50 -9.71 -1.36
C ALA A 114 -11.10 -9.79 0.04
N MET A 115 -10.26 -9.73 1.07
CA MET A 115 -10.72 -9.75 2.46
C MET A 115 -11.55 -8.50 2.81
N SER A 116 -11.15 -7.35 2.31
CA SER A 116 -11.86 -6.09 2.54
C SER A 116 -13.27 -6.15 1.92
N ARG A 117 -13.40 -6.70 0.72
CA ARG A 117 -14.70 -6.87 0.06
C ARG A 117 -15.58 -7.84 0.82
N THR A 118 -15.02 -8.94 1.29
CA THR A 118 -15.77 -9.93 2.07
C THR A 118 -16.27 -9.32 3.36
N ALA A 119 -15.42 -8.54 4.04
CA ALA A 119 -15.81 -7.87 5.29
C ALA A 119 -16.88 -6.80 5.05
N ALA A 120 -16.90 -6.19 3.87
CA ALA A 120 -17.88 -5.15 3.52
C ALA A 120 -19.25 -5.75 3.13
N ALA A 121 -19.23 -7.00 2.73
CA ALA A 121 -20.47 -7.69 2.38
C ALA A 121 -21.19 -8.12 3.65
#